data_1ced73f42635170b08d4ea2640425334
#
_entry.id   1ced73f42635170b08d4ea2640425334
#
_cell.length_a   1.000
_cell.length_b   1.000
_cell.length_c   1.000
_cell.angle_alpha   90.00
_cell.angle_beta   90.00
_cell.angle_gamma   90.00
#
_symmetry.space_group_name_H-M   'P 1'
#
loop_
_entity.id
_entity.type
_entity.pdbx_description
1 polymer ?
#
loop_
_entity_poly.entity_id
_entity_poly.type
_entity_poly.pdbx_seq_one_letter_code
_entity_poly.pdbx_strand_id
1 'polypeptide(L)'
;MNQTNPADEERIREGVREYYGKSLKGSSDLKTNACTCSCSPDKRIAPILPLIDDEILDRFYGCGSPIPPLLEGLTVLDLGCGTGRDVYIVSKLVGENGHVIGVDMTREQLDVAESHLQSQTERFGYAKPNVDFRQGYIEDLKSVGIEDSSVDVVISNCVINLSPRKDLVFSEIHRVLKEGGELYFSDVFADRRVPDEVYADPILRGECLSGAMYTEDFRRAMEKAGFQVVRYTSVSDVKVDDPEMRKLLGDVRFTSRTVRAFKLPDLEDECEDYGQTVIYDGRIEGHPEWFDLDNGHRFYTNHPKSVCGNTASMCSGTRYGRYLHARGDRSRHYGKFDCGDEEPVGGCCCR
;
A
#
# COMPACT_ATOMS: atom_id res chain seq x y z
N MET A 1 16.26 0.40 -13.54
CA MET A 1 16.64 0.84 -12.18
C MET A 1 18.15 0.95 -12.16
N ASN A 2 18.68 2.11 -11.81
CA ASN A 2 20.11 2.29 -11.65
C ASN A 2 20.58 1.38 -10.52
N GLN A 3 21.62 0.58 -10.78
CA GLN A 3 22.29 -0.20 -9.73
C GLN A 3 23.07 0.80 -8.86
N THR A 4 22.51 1.16 -7.72
CA THR A 4 23.24 1.89 -6.69
C THR A 4 24.31 0.98 -6.09
N ASN A 5 25.48 1.52 -5.80
CA ASN A 5 26.47 0.75 -5.06
C ASN A 5 26.12 0.75 -3.55
N PRO A 6 26.64 -0.20 -2.76
CA PRO A 6 26.31 -0.30 -1.33
C PRO A 6 26.56 0.96 -0.51
N ALA A 7 27.55 1.77 -0.86
CA ALA A 7 27.86 3.02 -0.16
C ALA A 7 26.82 4.11 -0.46
N ASP A 8 26.30 4.16 -1.69
CA ASP A 8 25.23 5.07 -2.05
C ASP A 8 23.90 4.65 -1.41
N GLU A 9 23.64 3.35 -1.30
CA GLU A 9 22.45 2.83 -0.62
C GLU A 9 22.42 3.24 0.85
N GLU A 10 23.56 3.10 1.57
CA GLU A 10 23.65 3.49 2.99
C GLU A 10 23.53 5.00 3.15
N ARG A 11 24.15 5.80 2.28
CA ARG A 11 24.00 7.27 2.30
C ARG A 11 22.54 7.69 2.11
N ILE A 12 21.79 7.02 1.23
CA ILE A 12 20.37 7.29 1.04
C ILE A 12 19.58 6.96 2.31
N ARG A 13 19.81 5.79 2.91
CA ARG A 13 19.12 5.38 4.16
C ARG A 13 19.43 6.35 5.31
N GLU A 14 20.69 6.76 5.43
CA GLU A 14 21.11 7.71 6.47
C GLU A 14 20.45 9.08 6.28
N GLY A 15 20.39 9.59 5.05
CA GLY A 15 19.68 10.83 4.71
C GLY A 15 18.18 10.77 5.05
N VAL A 16 17.51 9.66 4.77
CA VAL A 16 16.10 9.44 5.14
C VAL A 16 15.94 9.38 6.67
N ARG A 17 16.83 8.64 7.37
CA ARG A 17 16.80 8.54 8.85
C ARG A 17 17.00 9.91 9.51
N GLU A 18 17.92 10.73 9.02
CA GLU A 18 18.14 12.08 9.53
C GLU A 18 16.95 13.00 9.27
N TYR A 19 16.33 12.89 8.07
CA TYR A 19 15.18 13.70 7.71
C TYR A 19 13.98 13.41 8.63
N TYR A 20 13.59 12.16 8.79
CA TYR A 20 12.43 11.76 9.60
C TYR A 20 12.72 11.67 11.11
N GLY A 21 13.96 11.38 11.51
CA GLY A 21 14.34 11.26 12.93
C GLY A 21 14.68 12.59 13.59
N LYS A 22 15.21 13.58 12.83
CA LYS A 22 15.73 14.82 13.42
C LYS A 22 15.17 16.11 12.80
N SER A 23 14.88 16.11 11.48
CA SER A 23 14.53 17.36 10.78
C SER A 23 13.04 17.66 10.84
N LEU A 24 12.18 16.65 10.72
CA LEU A 24 10.72 16.80 10.81
C LEU A 24 10.25 16.72 12.27
N LYS A 25 9.48 17.71 12.70
CA LYS A 25 8.84 17.76 14.03
C LYS A 25 7.33 17.54 13.95
N GLY A 26 6.73 17.74 12.79
CA GLY A 26 5.30 17.57 12.54
C GLY A 26 4.99 17.64 11.04
N SER A 27 3.78 17.27 10.67
CA SER A 27 3.28 17.28 9.28
C SER A 27 3.31 18.66 8.62
N SER A 28 3.29 19.75 9.43
CA SER A 28 3.40 21.13 8.95
C SER A 28 4.77 21.49 8.35
N ASP A 29 5.79 20.67 8.59
CA ASP A 29 7.16 20.94 8.12
C ASP A 29 7.39 20.42 6.70
N LEU A 30 6.45 19.65 6.14
CA LEU A 30 6.47 19.16 4.77
C LEU A 30 6.36 20.31 3.76
N LYS A 31 7.15 20.24 2.69
CA LYS A 31 7.25 21.30 1.66
C LYS A 31 6.33 21.08 0.48
N THR A 32 5.73 19.88 0.37
CA THR A 32 4.78 19.55 -0.70
C THR A 32 3.51 18.95 -0.12
N ASN A 33 2.44 18.88 -0.93
CA ASN A 33 1.23 18.16 -0.56
C ASN A 33 1.30 16.66 -0.90
N ALA A 34 2.45 16.17 -1.32
CA ALA A 34 2.64 14.77 -1.69
C ALA A 34 2.32 13.82 -0.53
N CYS A 35 2.74 14.19 0.69
CA CYS A 35 2.53 13.42 1.90
C CYS A 35 1.44 14.01 2.83
N THR A 36 0.54 14.85 2.31
CA THR A 36 -0.59 15.41 3.04
C THR A 36 -1.88 15.16 2.28
N CYS A 37 -2.57 14.07 2.57
CA CYS A 37 -3.87 13.80 1.97
C CYS A 37 -4.98 14.55 2.73
N SER A 38 -5.68 15.45 2.02
CA SER A 38 -6.88 16.15 2.53
C SER A 38 -8.18 15.36 2.32
N CYS A 39 -8.09 14.05 2.11
CA CYS A 39 -9.27 13.21 1.93
C CYS A 39 -10.07 13.11 3.23
N SER A 40 -11.39 13.15 3.14
CA SER A 40 -12.25 12.82 4.29
C SER A 40 -11.90 11.42 4.79
N PRO A 41 -11.74 11.23 6.10
CA PRO A 41 -11.41 9.91 6.65
C PRO A 41 -12.43 8.87 6.21
N ASP A 42 -11.95 7.68 5.86
CA ASP A 42 -12.80 6.51 5.62
C ASP A 42 -13.76 6.32 6.81
N LYS A 43 -15.02 6.03 6.53
CA LYS A 43 -16.07 5.83 7.55
C LYS A 43 -15.70 4.76 8.58
N ARG A 44 -14.83 3.79 8.22
CA ARG A 44 -14.31 2.76 9.13
C ARG A 44 -13.21 3.31 10.04
N ILE A 45 -12.43 4.28 9.58
CA ILE A 45 -11.29 4.87 10.28
C ILE A 45 -11.72 6.04 11.15
N ALA A 46 -12.66 6.87 10.68
CA ALA A 46 -13.10 8.06 11.38
C ALA A 46 -13.49 7.84 12.87
N PRO A 47 -14.18 6.74 13.26
CA PRO A 47 -14.47 6.45 14.67
C PRO A 47 -13.27 6.02 15.50
N ILE A 48 -12.18 5.58 14.84
CA ILE A 48 -10.97 5.08 15.50
C ILE A 48 -10.01 6.24 15.82
N LEU A 49 -9.92 7.24 14.95
CA LEU A 49 -8.99 8.36 15.11
C LEU A 49 -9.04 9.02 16.51
N PRO A 50 -10.22 9.29 17.12
CA PRO A 50 -10.29 9.86 18.46
C PRO A 50 -9.78 8.95 19.58
N LEU A 51 -9.55 7.66 19.29
CA LEU A 51 -8.98 6.69 20.22
C LEU A 51 -7.44 6.64 20.13
N ILE A 52 -6.85 7.23 19.09
CA ILE A 52 -5.40 7.29 18.92
C ILE A 52 -4.85 8.48 19.69
N ASP A 53 -3.67 8.34 20.27
CA ASP A 53 -2.99 9.39 21.01
C ASP A 53 -2.59 10.54 20.09
N ASP A 54 -2.74 11.80 20.56
CA ASP A 54 -2.45 12.98 19.77
C ASP A 54 -0.99 13.04 19.31
N GLU A 55 -0.03 12.59 20.15
CA GLU A 55 1.38 12.56 19.77
C GLU A 55 1.63 11.67 18.54
N ILE A 56 0.90 10.56 18.42
CA ILE A 56 0.99 9.66 17.26
C ILE A 56 0.38 10.32 16.01
N LEU A 57 -0.77 11.01 16.17
CA LEU A 57 -1.45 11.67 15.07
C LEU A 57 -0.67 12.86 14.52
N ASP A 58 -0.04 13.66 15.39
CA ASP A 58 0.69 14.87 15.01
C ASP A 58 1.98 14.57 14.21
N ARG A 59 2.54 13.37 14.39
CA ARG A 59 3.77 12.93 13.71
C ARG A 59 3.50 12.00 12.53
N PHE A 60 2.31 12.06 11.94
CA PHE A 60 1.97 11.27 10.78
C PHE A 60 2.39 11.95 9.46
N TYR A 61 3.04 11.18 8.59
CA TYR A 61 3.47 11.57 7.26
C TYR A 61 3.00 10.51 6.27
N GLY A 62 2.00 10.81 5.43
CA GLY A 62 1.48 9.81 4.50
C GLY A 62 0.70 10.42 3.33
N CYS A 63 0.77 9.80 2.16
CA CYS A 63 0.16 10.26 0.91
C CYS A 63 -1.13 9.52 0.52
N GLY A 64 -1.78 8.88 1.47
CA GLY A 64 -3.01 8.13 1.24
C GLY A 64 -3.53 7.48 2.51
N SER A 65 -4.46 6.53 2.34
CA SER A 65 -4.96 5.67 3.40
C SER A 65 -4.87 4.21 2.95
N PRO A 66 -3.69 3.56 3.12
CA PRO A 66 -3.44 2.21 2.62
C PRO A 66 -4.02 1.15 3.57
N ILE A 67 -5.28 1.30 3.97
CA ILE A 67 -5.97 0.40 4.88
C ILE A 67 -7.13 -0.26 4.14
N PRO A 68 -6.96 -1.49 3.62
CA PRO A 68 -8.00 -2.20 2.89
C PRO A 68 -9.13 -2.68 3.82
N PRO A 69 -10.30 -3.03 3.27
CA PRO A 69 -11.39 -3.60 4.06
C PRO A 69 -11.15 -5.07 4.48
N LEU A 70 -12.02 -5.58 5.38
CA LEU A 70 -12.08 -6.99 5.78
C LEU A 70 -10.79 -7.48 6.47
N LEU A 71 -10.35 -6.75 7.50
CA LEU A 71 -9.12 -7.06 8.23
C LEU A 71 -9.35 -7.91 9.50
N GLU A 72 -10.59 -8.12 9.94
CA GLU A 72 -10.90 -8.83 11.20
C GLU A 72 -10.20 -10.20 11.30
N GLY A 73 -9.46 -10.42 12.38
CA GLY A 73 -8.74 -11.64 12.68
C GLY A 73 -7.46 -11.88 11.87
N LEU A 74 -7.03 -10.94 11.01
CA LEU A 74 -5.87 -11.11 10.14
C LEU A 74 -4.56 -10.72 10.84
N THR A 75 -3.45 -11.20 10.24
CA THR A 75 -2.10 -10.72 10.49
C THR A 75 -1.74 -9.68 9.44
N VAL A 76 -1.48 -8.44 9.86
CA VAL A 76 -1.14 -7.32 8.99
C VAL A 76 0.28 -6.84 9.29
N LEU A 77 1.05 -6.57 8.24
CA LEU A 77 2.39 -5.99 8.32
C LEU A 77 2.36 -4.57 7.75
N ASP A 78 2.81 -3.59 8.54
CA ASP A 78 3.00 -2.20 8.12
C ASP A 78 4.48 -1.91 7.89
N LEU A 79 4.84 -1.53 6.67
CA LEU A 79 6.21 -1.22 6.26
C LEU A 79 6.48 0.28 6.36
N GLY A 80 7.44 0.67 7.22
CA GLY A 80 7.74 2.05 7.55
C GLY A 80 6.65 2.66 8.43
N CYS A 81 6.36 1.99 9.53
CA CYS A 81 5.23 2.30 10.40
C CYS A 81 5.36 3.62 11.18
N GLY A 82 6.55 4.23 11.20
CA GLY A 82 6.82 5.48 11.92
C GLY A 82 6.39 5.41 13.38
N THR A 83 5.62 6.41 13.84
CA THR A 83 5.07 6.45 15.20
C THR A 83 3.86 5.55 15.43
N GLY A 84 3.50 4.71 14.44
CA GLY A 84 2.50 3.67 14.59
C GLY A 84 1.05 4.07 14.35
N ARG A 85 0.76 5.24 13.73
CA ARG A 85 -0.63 5.67 13.47
C ARG A 85 -1.43 4.61 12.73
N ASP A 86 -0.94 4.15 11.58
CA ASP A 86 -1.67 3.18 10.76
C ASP A 86 -1.68 1.79 11.44
N VAL A 87 -0.61 1.43 12.16
CA VAL A 87 -0.54 0.22 13.00
C VAL A 87 -1.66 0.19 14.04
N TYR A 88 -1.87 1.26 14.80
CA TYR A 88 -2.92 1.31 15.82
C TYR A 88 -4.33 1.35 15.23
N ILE A 89 -4.54 2.07 14.12
CA ILE A 89 -5.81 2.01 13.40
C ILE A 89 -6.10 0.57 12.96
N VAL A 90 -5.14 -0.09 12.36
CA VAL A 90 -5.26 -1.48 11.89
C VAL A 90 -5.43 -2.44 13.08
N SER A 91 -4.73 -2.23 14.21
CA SER A 91 -4.93 -2.98 15.45
C SER A 91 -6.40 -3.01 15.87
N LYS A 92 -7.09 -1.85 15.78
CA LYS A 92 -8.52 -1.79 16.08
C LYS A 92 -9.38 -2.52 15.04
N LEU A 93 -9.00 -2.44 13.75
CA LEU A 93 -9.73 -3.09 12.65
C LEU A 93 -9.54 -4.61 12.59
N VAL A 94 -8.39 -5.13 12.97
CA VAL A 94 -8.17 -6.59 13.05
C VAL A 94 -8.82 -7.21 14.31
N GLY A 95 -9.12 -6.38 15.30
CA GLY A 95 -9.71 -6.84 16.57
C GLY A 95 -8.69 -7.54 17.47
N GLU A 96 -9.11 -7.92 18.69
CA GLU A 96 -8.24 -8.50 19.71
C GLU A 96 -7.57 -9.82 19.28
N ASN A 97 -8.20 -10.57 18.38
CA ASN A 97 -7.70 -11.85 17.88
C ASN A 97 -6.84 -11.73 16.61
N GLY A 98 -6.76 -10.56 16.02
CA GLY A 98 -5.83 -10.26 14.91
C GLY A 98 -4.46 -9.86 15.44
N HIS A 99 -3.52 -9.63 14.53
CA HIS A 99 -2.15 -9.24 14.88
C HIS A 99 -1.60 -8.21 13.90
N VAL A 100 -0.88 -7.20 14.39
CA VAL A 100 -0.26 -6.18 13.57
C VAL A 100 1.24 -6.11 13.86
N ILE A 101 2.05 -6.16 12.82
CA ILE A 101 3.50 -6.00 12.93
C ILE A 101 3.85 -4.68 12.25
N GLY A 102 4.48 -3.76 12.98
CA GLY A 102 5.04 -2.53 12.42
C GLY A 102 6.55 -2.64 12.28
N VAL A 103 7.10 -2.36 11.10
CA VAL A 103 8.55 -2.34 10.86
C VAL A 103 8.96 -0.93 10.48
N ASP A 104 9.99 -0.40 11.16
CA ASP A 104 10.63 0.88 10.82
C ASP A 104 12.14 0.82 11.08
N MET A 105 12.93 1.55 10.30
CA MET A 105 14.37 1.62 10.51
C MET A 105 14.78 2.64 11.57
N THR A 106 13.89 3.58 11.92
CA THR A 106 14.15 4.74 12.77
C THR A 106 13.76 4.44 14.22
N ARG A 107 14.77 4.28 15.10
CA ARG A 107 14.51 3.94 16.50
C ARG A 107 13.69 5.01 17.22
N GLU A 108 13.94 6.28 16.94
CA GLU A 108 13.24 7.42 17.54
C GLU A 108 11.73 7.41 17.23
N GLN A 109 11.33 6.91 16.05
CA GLN A 109 9.94 6.76 15.69
C GLN A 109 9.29 5.59 16.48
N LEU A 110 10.00 4.46 16.52
CA LEU A 110 9.52 3.27 17.23
C LEU A 110 9.44 3.49 18.76
N ASP A 111 10.35 4.28 19.35
CA ASP A 111 10.29 4.64 20.77
C ASP A 111 8.97 5.36 21.10
N VAL A 112 8.51 6.25 20.24
CA VAL A 112 7.19 6.90 20.39
C VAL A 112 6.07 5.86 20.25
N ALA A 113 6.09 5.05 19.18
CA ALA A 113 5.08 4.03 18.96
C ALA A 113 4.95 3.07 20.15
N GLU A 114 6.06 2.52 20.62
CA GLU A 114 6.12 1.57 21.75
C GLU A 114 5.70 2.20 23.07
N SER A 115 6.01 3.51 23.31
CA SER A 115 5.62 4.20 24.55
C SER A 115 4.12 4.28 24.75
N HIS A 116 3.33 4.26 23.66
CA HIS A 116 1.88 4.30 23.69
C HIS A 116 1.22 2.91 23.64
N LEU A 117 1.99 1.81 23.54
CA LEU A 117 1.44 0.47 23.34
C LEU A 117 0.44 0.06 24.44
N GLN A 118 0.78 0.30 25.70
CA GLN A 118 -0.07 -0.05 26.81
C GLN A 118 -1.35 0.81 26.85
N SER A 119 -1.21 2.14 26.70
CA SER A 119 -2.35 3.06 26.73
C SER A 119 -3.32 2.83 25.57
N GLN A 120 -2.80 2.52 24.36
CA GLN A 120 -3.66 2.19 23.20
C GLN A 120 -4.38 0.86 23.41
N THR A 121 -3.71 -0.14 23.97
CA THR A 121 -4.33 -1.45 24.30
C THR A 121 -5.52 -1.27 25.26
N GLU A 122 -5.35 -0.45 26.30
CA GLU A 122 -6.40 -0.14 27.28
C GLU A 122 -7.55 0.66 26.65
N ARG A 123 -7.25 1.68 25.82
CA ARG A 123 -8.28 2.45 25.11
C ARG A 123 -9.11 1.60 24.14
N PHE A 124 -8.50 0.56 23.56
CA PHE A 124 -9.21 -0.38 22.67
C PHE A 124 -10.03 -1.42 23.45
N GLY A 125 -9.82 -1.55 24.75
CA GLY A 125 -10.47 -2.52 25.62
C GLY A 125 -9.93 -3.94 25.46
N TYR A 126 -8.67 -4.08 25.03
CA TYR A 126 -8.04 -5.40 24.84
C TYR A 126 -7.34 -5.88 26.11
N ALA A 127 -7.37 -7.20 26.35
CA ALA A 127 -6.72 -7.84 27.50
C ALA A 127 -5.18 -7.83 27.39
N LYS A 128 -4.67 -7.80 26.15
CA LYS A 128 -3.22 -7.75 25.83
C LYS A 128 -2.99 -7.01 24.51
N PRO A 129 -1.79 -6.46 24.30
CA PRO A 129 -1.43 -5.89 23.01
C PRO A 129 -1.52 -6.93 21.88
N ASN A 130 -2.06 -6.51 20.73
CA ASN A 130 -2.06 -7.28 19.49
C ASN A 130 -1.13 -6.67 18.44
N VAL A 131 -0.21 -5.79 18.88
CA VAL A 131 0.77 -5.08 18.06
C VAL A 131 2.18 -5.49 18.49
N ASP A 132 3.09 -5.60 17.50
CA ASP A 132 4.51 -5.88 17.67
C ASP A 132 5.31 -4.91 16.79
N PHE A 133 6.18 -4.10 17.38
CA PHE A 133 7.06 -3.17 16.66
C PHE A 133 8.45 -3.77 16.53
N ARG A 134 9.03 -3.70 15.32
CA ARG A 134 10.35 -4.24 15.01
C ARG A 134 11.22 -3.22 14.32
N GLN A 135 12.44 -3.04 14.80
CA GLN A 135 13.42 -2.18 14.14
C GLN A 135 14.14 -2.95 13.03
N GLY A 136 14.09 -2.43 11.80
CA GLY A 136 14.78 -3.02 10.65
C GLY A 136 14.46 -2.36 9.33
N TYR A 137 15.09 -2.89 8.29
CA TYR A 137 14.91 -2.42 6.93
C TYR A 137 13.82 -3.20 6.21
N ILE A 138 12.98 -2.50 5.44
CA ILE A 138 11.90 -3.11 4.66
C ILE A 138 12.41 -3.97 3.50
N GLU A 139 13.69 -3.86 3.14
CA GLU A 139 14.40 -4.68 2.16
C GLU A 139 14.86 -6.03 2.71
N ASP A 140 14.82 -6.23 4.02
CA ASP A 140 15.28 -7.47 4.70
C ASP A 140 14.39 -7.80 5.90
N LEU A 141 13.16 -8.22 5.59
CA LEU A 141 12.16 -8.60 6.59
C LEU A 141 12.51 -9.90 7.32
N LYS A 142 13.40 -10.71 6.73
CA LYS A 142 13.87 -11.95 7.33
C LYS A 142 14.73 -11.66 8.56
N SER A 143 15.58 -10.65 8.53
CA SER A 143 16.45 -10.27 9.65
C SER A 143 15.66 -9.81 10.88
N VAL A 144 14.44 -9.29 10.68
CA VAL A 144 13.51 -8.90 11.75
C VAL A 144 12.50 -10.00 12.11
N GLY A 145 12.75 -11.24 11.65
CA GLY A 145 12.00 -12.41 12.07
C GLY A 145 10.59 -12.53 11.45
N ILE A 146 10.39 -12.01 10.23
CA ILE A 146 9.13 -12.21 9.50
C ILE A 146 9.28 -13.41 8.55
N GLU A 147 8.55 -14.47 8.86
CA GLU A 147 8.63 -15.75 8.16
C GLU A 147 7.93 -15.71 6.79
N ASP A 148 8.29 -16.67 5.92
CA ASP A 148 7.65 -16.87 4.63
C ASP A 148 6.16 -17.18 4.80
N SER A 149 5.32 -16.61 3.95
CA SER A 149 3.87 -16.89 3.91
C SER A 149 3.19 -16.80 5.29
N SER A 150 3.59 -15.82 6.11
CA SER A 150 3.09 -15.61 7.48
C SER A 150 2.06 -14.48 7.61
N VAL A 151 1.97 -13.59 6.61
CA VAL A 151 1.20 -12.35 6.65
C VAL A 151 0.03 -12.41 5.69
N ASP A 152 -1.15 -11.97 6.12
CA ASP A 152 -2.36 -11.91 5.28
C ASP A 152 -2.40 -10.63 4.44
N VAL A 153 -1.96 -9.51 4.99
CA VAL A 153 -1.96 -8.21 4.33
C VAL A 153 -0.67 -7.45 4.65
N VAL A 154 -0.04 -6.89 3.62
CA VAL A 154 1.04 -5.91 3.78
C VAL A 154 0.51 -4.55 3.39
N ILE A 155 0.71 -3.56 4.26
CA ILE A 155 0.41 -2.15 3.99
C ILE A 155 1.70 -1.32 4.02
N SER A 156 1.68 -0.16 3.34
CA SER A 156 2.76 0.84 3.42
C SER A 156 2.24 2.20 2.97
N ASN A 157 2.72 3.27 3.58
CA ASN A 157 2.27 4.63 3.31
C ASN A 157 3.43 5.57 3.05
N CYS A 158 3.72 5.91 1.79
CA CYS A 158 4.81 6.80 1.35
C CYS A 158 6.22 6.38 1.79
N VAL A 159 6.50 5.10 1.89
CA VAL A 159 7.79 4.58 2.39
C VAL A 159 8.58 3.83 1.32
N ILE A 160 7.91 3.10 0.42
CA ILE A 160 8.61 2.28 -0.58
C ILE A 160 9.51 3.14 -1.48
N ASN A 161 9.08 4.36 -1.80
CA ASN A 161 9.89 5.31 -2.57
C ASN A 161 11.17 5.75 -1.87
N LEU A 162 11.24 5.69 -0.55
CA LEU A 162 12.42 6.04 0.23
C LEU A 162 13.53 4.98 0.13
N SER A 163 13.14 3.73 -0.13
CA SER A 163 14.10 2.63 -0.26
C SER A 163 14.99 2.78 -1.50
N PRO A 164 16.30 2.57 -1.39
CA PRO A 164 17.21 2.47 -2.54
C PRO A 164 17.06 1.14 -3.30
N ARG A 165 16.48 0.09 -2.67
CA ARG A 165 16.37 -1.26 -3.21
C ARG A 165 14.92 -1.75 -3.25
N LYS A 166 14.10 -1.02 -4.01
CA LYS A 166 12.67 -1.37 -4.18
C LYS A 166 12.45 -2.78 -4.75
N ASP A 167 13.40 -3.28 -5.52
CA ASP A 167 13.40 -4.66 -6.01
C ASP A 167 13.42 -5.68 -4.86
N LEU A 168 14.23 -5.45 -3.83
CA LEU A 168 14.26 -6.29 -2.63
C LEU A 168 12.97 -6.12 -1.81
N VAL A 169 12.47 -4.88 -1.67
CA VAL A 169 11.22 -4.62 -0.95
C VAL A 169 10.06 -5.43 -1.54
N PHE A 170 9.84 -5.37 -2.85
CA PHE A 170 8.74 -6.13 -3.48
C PHE A 170 8.95 -7.64 -3.40
N SER A 171 10.19 -8.11 -3.48
CA SER A 171 10.51 -9.54 -3.30
C SER A 171 10.22 -10.01 -1.87
N GLU A 172 10.58 -9.22 -0.85
CA GLU A 172 10.28 -9.52 0.55
C GLU A 172 8.77 -9.49 0.83
N ILE A 173 8.05 -8.50 0.29
CA ILE A 173 6.59 -8.45 0.38
C ILE A 173 5.96 -9.73 -0.19
N HIS A 174 6.37 -10.14 -1.40
CA HIS A 174 5.85 -11.37 -2.01
C HIS A 174 6.21 -12.61 -1.18
N ARG A 175 7.41 -12.67 -0.61
CA ARG A 175 7.85 -13.79 0.24
C ARG A 175 6.97 -13.94 1.48
N VAL A 176 6.75 -12.85 2.22
CA VAL A 176 6.02 -12.88 3.50
C VAL A 176 4.52 -13.05 3.37
N LEU A 177 3.93 -12.64 2.24
CA LEU A 177 2.50 -12.81 2.00
C LEU A 177 2.12 -14.29 1.87
N LYS A 178 1.03 -14.69 2.50
CA LYS A 178 0.34 -15.96 2.26
C LYS A 178 -0.22 -16.00 0.84
N GLU A 179 -0.54 -17.19 0.33
CA GLU A 179 -1.37 -17.30 -0.88
C GLU A 179 -2.75 -16.68 -0.62
N GLY A 180 -3.27 -15.92 -1.59
CA GLY A 180 -4.47 -15.09 -1.41
C GLY A 180 -4.25 -13.80 -0.61
N GLY A 181 -3.03 -13.58 -0.09
CA GLY A 181 -2.66 -12.37 0.65
C GLY A 181 -2.57 -11.14 -0.25
N GLU A 182 -2.69 -9.96 0.35
CA GLU A 182 -2.79 -8.68 -0.33
C GLU A 182 -1.66 -7.73 0.04
N LEU A 183 -1.02 -7.13 -0.98
CA LEU A 183 -0.27 -5.89 -0.84
C LEU A 183 -1.21 -4.72 -1.11
N TYR A 184 -1.30 -3.78 -0.17
CA TYR A 184 -2.11 -2.58 -0.29
C TYR A 184 -1.34 -1.36 0.22
N PHE A 185 -0.88 -0.49 -0.68
CA PHE A 185 -0.03 0.63 -0.29
C PHE A 185 -0.33 1.90 -1.07
N SER A 186 -0.02 3.04 -0.48
CA SER A 186 -0.07 4.35 -1.14
C SER A 186 1.33 4.91 -1.29
N ASP A 187 1.65 5.42 -2.49
CA ASP A 187 2.92 6.10 -2.73
C ASP A 187 2.81 7.08 -3.92
N VAL A 188 3.84 7.89 -4.13
CA VAL A 188 3.95 8.82 -5.24
C VAL A 188 4.56 8.12 -6.46
N PHE A 189 3.97 8.33 -7.64
CA PHE A 189 4.43 7.81 -8.92
C PHE A 189 4.69 8.96 -9.90
N ALA A 190 5.59 8.73 -10.83
CA ALA A 190 5.93 9.68 -11.88
C ALA A 190 5.46 9.21 -13.27
N ASP A 191 5.13 10.15 -14.17
CA ASP A 191 4.77 9.87 -15.56
C ASP A 191 5.97 9.47 -16.43
N ARG A 192 7.18 9.68 -15.93
CA ARG A 192 8.48 9.34 -16.54
C ARG A 192 9.54 9.14 -15.46
N ARG A 193 10.72 8.64 -15.83
CA ARG A 193 11.84 8.52 -14.89
C ARG A 193 12.28 9.90 -14.41
N VAL A 194 12.42 10.04 -13.10
CA VAL A 194 12.96 11.24 -12.45
C VAL A 194 14.44 11.38 -12.84
N PRO A 195 14.94 12.60 -13.11
CA PRO A 195 16.35 12.82 -13.47
C PRO A 195 17.32 12.29 -12.41
N ASP A 196 18.41 11.65 -12.86
CA ASP A 196 19.40 11.05 -11.97
C ASP A 196 20.08 12.08 -11.06
N GLU A 197 20.22 13.32 -11.53
CA GLU A 197 20.86 14.43 -10.79
C GLU A 197 20.12 14.79 -9.49
N VAL A 198 18.80 14.56 -9.44
CA VAL A 198 17.99 14.88 -8.27
C VAL A 198 17.69 13.64 -7.40
N TYR A 199 18.13 12.45 -7.85
CA TYR A 199 17.83 11.20 -7.15
C TYR A 199 18.36 11.16 -5.70
N ALA A 200 19.53 11.77 -5.47
CA ALA A 200 20.20 11.84 -4.17
C ALA A 200 19.85 13.10 -3.36
N ASP A 201 19.00 14.00 -3.87
CA ASP A 201 18.59 15.19 -3.13
C ASP A 201 17.78 14.77 -1.88
N PRO A 202 18.25 15.12 -0.66
CA PRO A 202 17.63 14.62 0.57
C PRO A 202 16.24 15.20 0.82
N ILE A 203 15.95 16.42 0.36
CA ILE A 203 14.65 17.07 0.52
C ILE A 203 13.65 16.42 -0.44
N LEU A 204 13.99 16.36 -1.74
CA LEU A 204 13.14 15.72 -2.74
C LEU A 204 12.92 14.22 -2.41
N ARG A 205 13.89 13.58 -1.78
CA ARG A 205 13.76 12.21 -1.30
C ARG A 205 12.78 12.11 -0.14
N GLY A 206 12.93 12.94 0.89
CA GLY A 206 12.04 12.99 2.04
C GLY A 206 10.60 13.34 1.67
N GLU A 207 10.41 14.16 0.63
CA GLU A 207 9.10 14.48 0.04
C GLU A 207 8.57 13.40 -0.93
N CYS A 208 9.20 12.22 -1.00
CA CYS A 208 8.85 11.08 -1.87
C CYS A 208 8.91 11.37 -3.39
N LEU A 209 9.47 12.50 -3.83
CA LEU A 209 9.50 12.90 -5.23
C LEU A 209 10.68 12.31 -6.00
N SER A 210 11.92 12.44 -5.46
CA SER A 210 13.10 11.92 -6.18
C SER A 210 13.15 10.39 -6.22
N GLY A 211 12.46 9.73 -5.29
CA GLY A 211 12.31 8.28 -5.28
C GLY A 211 11.08 7.76 -6.02
N ALA A 212 10.20 8.64 -6.52
CA ALA A 212 8.98 8.24 -7.20
C ALA A 212 9.29 7.37 -8.42
N MET A 213 8.63 6.20 -8.49
CA MET A 213 8.84 5.29 -9.61
C MET A 213 8.05 5.75 -10.84
N TYR A 214 8.68 5.66 -12.02
CA TYR A 214 7.94 5.68 -13.27
C TYR A 214 6.98 4.49 -13.31
N THR A 215 5.73 4.73 -13.67
CA THR A 215 4.65 3.73 -13.58
C THR A 215 4.97 2.40 -14.27
N GLU A 216 5.62 2.45 -15.47
CA GLU A 216 5.99 1.23 -16.18
C GLU A 216 7.19 0.50 -15.55
N ASP A 217 8.12 1.22 -14.92
CA ASP A 217 9.22 0.59 -14.18
C ASP A 217 8.69 -0.07 -12.90
N PHE A 218 7.68 0.53 -12.26
CA PHE A 218 6.96 -0.09 -11.15
C PHE A 218 6.26 -1.40 -11.58
N ARG A 219 5.49 -1.38 -12.68
CA ARG A 219 4.84 -2.58 -13.21
C ARG A 219 5.84 -3.72 -13.44
N ARG A 220 6.97 -3.42 -14.11
CA ARG A 220 8.04 -4.42 -14.35
C ARG A 220 8.67 -4.94 -13.05
N ALA A 221 8.81 -4.08 -12.03
CA ALA A 221 9.35 -4.49 -10.74
C ALA A 221 8.40 -5.43 -9.99
N MET A 222 7.09 -5.14 -10.04
CA MET A 222 6.05 -5.98 -9.44
C MET A 222 5.98 -7.35 -10.12
N GLU A 223 5.97 -7.38 -11.45
CA GLU A 223 6.01 -8.61 -12.24
C GLU A 223 7.24 -9.48 -11.90
N LYS A 224 8.42 -8.85 -11.85
CA LYS A 224 9.66 -9.53 -11.46
C LYS A 224 9.62 -10.09 -10.03
N ALA A 225 8.91 -9.44 -9.12
CA ALA A 225 8.74 -9.90 -7.75
C ALA A 225 7.69 -11.01 -7.60
N GLY A 226 6.90 -11.32 -8.66
CA GLY A 226 5.87 -12.35 -8.67
C GLY A 226 4.43 -11.83 -8.64
N PHE A 227 4.22 -10.51 -8.66
CA PHE A 227 2.89 -9.91 -8.78
C PHE A 227 2.55 -9.66 -10.24
N GLN A 228 1.79 -10.56 -10.86
CA GLN A 228 1.45 -10.48 -12.28
C GLN A 228 0.49 -9.32 -12.59
N VAL A 229 -0.40 -8.99 -11.66
CA VAL A 229 -1.43 -7.97 -11.87
C VAL A 229 -1.40 -6.93 -10.75
N VAL A 230 -1.37 -5.66 -11.15
CA VAL A 230 -1.45 -4.50 -10.25
C VAL A 230 -2.76 -3.77 -10.52
N ARG A 231 -3.45 -3.38 -9.47
CA ARG A 231 -4.70 -2.60 -9.50
C ARG A 231 -4.50 -1.28 -8.79
N TYR A 232 -5.25 -0.27 -9.19
CA TYR A 232 -5.31 1.02 -8.52
C TYR A 232 -6.69 1.22 -7.90
N THR A 233 -6.74 1.58 -6.63
CA THR A 233 -7.99 1.88 -5.92
C THR A 233 -8.23 3.38 -5.80
N SER A 234 -7.17 4.19 -5.88
CA SER A 234 -7.28 5.64 -6.01
C SER A 234 -6.09 6.21 -6.78
N VAL A 235 -6.32 7.31 -7.47
CA VAL A 235 -5.29 8.09 -8.18
C VAL A 235 -5.63 9.57 -8.01
N SER A 236 -4.66 10.39 -7.61
CA SER A 236 -4.80 11.84 -7.51
C SER A 236 -3.52 12.55 -7.92
N ASP A 237 -3.65 13.75 -8.47
CA ASP A 237 -2.50 14.56 -8.88
C ASP A 237 -1.73 15.11 -7.66
N VAL A 238 -0.41 15.04 -7.73
CA VAL A 238 0.49 15.68 -6.77
C VAL A 238 1.03 16.97 -7.39
N LYS A 239 0.77 18.09 -6.73
CA LYS A 239 1.28 19.40 -7.15
C LYS A 239 2.60 19.70 -6.46
N VAL A 240 3.56 20.16 -7.25
CA VAL A 240 4.83 20.70 -6.76
C VAL A 240 4.79 22.20 -6.97
N ASP A 241 4.42 22.94 -5.93
CA ASP A 241 4.21 24.39 -6.03
C ASP A 241 5.51 25.20 -5.78
N ASP A 242 6.53 24.57 -5.16
CA ASP A 242 7.85 25.20 -4.95
C ASP A 242 8.58 25.38 -6.28
N PRO A 243 8.95 26.64 -6.67
CA PRO A 243 9.59 26.93 -7.95
C PRO A 243 11.00 26.31 -8.10
N GLU A 244 11.75 26.19 -7.00
CA GLU A 244 13.11 25.61 -7.05
C GLU A 244 13.01 24.10 -7.25
N MET A 245 12.12 23.42 -6.53
CA MET A 245 11.84 22.01 -6.75
C MET A 245 11.34 21.75 -8.17
N ARG A 246 10.41 22.57 -8.66
CA ARG A 246 9.89 22.45 -10.03
C ARG A 246 10.99 22.60 -11.07
N LYS A 247 11.94 23.54 -10.87
CA LYS A 247 13.09 23.73 -11.77
C LYS A 247 13.99 22.48 -11.82
N LEU A 248 14.21 21.82 -10.69
CA LEU A 248 15.02 20.59 -10.62
C LEU A 248 14.32 19.39 -11.26
N LEU A 249 13.00 19.26 -11.05
CA LEU A 249 12.19 18.15 -11.52
C LEU A 249 11.76 18.29 -12.99
N GLY A 250 11.84 19.52 -13.58
CA GLY A 250 11.43 19.79 -14.95
C GLY A 250 9.94 19.50 -15.19
N ASP A 251 9.63 18.82 -16.31
CA ASP A 251 8.27 18.53 -16.75
C ASP A 251 7.69 17.22 -16.16
N VAL A 252 8.36 16.62 -15.18
CA VAL A 252 7.86 15.40 -14.52
C VAL A 252 6.54 15.70 -13.80
N ARG A 253 5.53 14.88 -14.07
CA ARG A 253 4.25 14.93 -13.39
C ARG A 253 4.15 13.78 -12.40
N PHE A 254 3.61 14.09 -11.23
CA PHE A 254 3.48 13.14 -10.14
C PHE A 254 2.01 12.86 -9.82
N THR A 255 1.73 11.62 -9.46
CA THR A 255 0.43 11.19 -8.95
C THR A 255 0.61 10.41 -7.67
N SER A 256 -0.23 10.65 -6.67
CA SER A 256 -0.40 9.76 -5.53
C SER A 256 -1.35 8.63 -5.92
N ARG A 257 -0.94 7.39 -5.71
CA ARG A 257 -1.75 6.22 -6.07
C ARG A 257 -1.82 5.25 -4.91
N THR A 258 -3.02 4.72 -4.67
CA THR A 258 -3.20 3.57 -3.81
C THR A 258 -3.26 2.32 -4.68
N VAL A 259 -2.33 1.42 -4.41
CA VAL A 259 -2.08 0.20 -5.17
C VAL A 259 -2.64 -1.01 -4.42
N ARG A 260 -3.19 -1.94 -5.16
CA ARG A 260 -3.63 -3.27 -4.72
C ARG A 260 -2.98 -4.33 -5.59
N ALA A 261 -2.37 -5.34 -4.98
CA ALA A 261 -1.90 -6.53 -5.66
C ALA A 261 -2.09 -7.77 -4.78
N PHE A 262 -2.36 -8.92 -5.39
CA PHE A 262 -2.58 -10.17 -4.67
C PHE A 262 -1.53 -11.21 -5.04
N LYS A 263 -1.09 -11.99 -4.04
CA LYS A 263 -0.28 -13.17 -4.28
C LYS A 263 -1.19 -14.36 -4.61
N LEU A 264 -1.44 -14.55 -5.89
CA LEU A 264 -2.25 -15.64 -6.43
C LEU A 264 -1.49 -16.37 -7.54
N PRO A 265 -1.54 -17.72 -7.58
CA PRO A 265 -0.73 -18.51 -8.51
C PRO A 265 -1.30 -18.54 -9.94
N ASP A 266 -2.57 -18.19 -10.12
CA ASP A 266 -3.33 -18.33 -11.36
C ASP A 266 -3.61 -17.01 -12.08
N LEU A 267 -2.89 -15.94 -11.71
CA LEU A 267 -2.99 -14.65 -12.43
C LEU A 267 -2.18 -14.70 -13.73
N GLU A 268 -2.76 -14.12 -14.78
CA GLU A 268 -2.20 -14.01 -16.12
C GLU A 268 -1.79 -12.57 -16.41
N ASP A 269 -0.84 -12.38 -17.32
CA ASP A 269 -0.30 -11.07 -17.69
C ASP A 269 -1.29 -10.21 -18.51
N GLU A 270 -2.28 -10.86 -19.13
CA GLU A 270 -3.37 -10.20 -19.88
C GLU A 270 -4.74 -10.55 -19.29
N CYS A 271 -5.75 -9.77 -19.67
CA CYS A 271 -7.15 -10.06 -19.31
C CYS A 271 -7.72 -11.12 -20.25
N GLU A 272 -7.77 -12.37 -19.82
CA GLU A 272 -8.30 -13.48 -20.60
C GLU A 272 -9.77 -13.77 -20.24
N ASP A 273 -10.59 -14.10 -21.26
CA ASP A 273 -12.02 -14.38 -21.12
C ASP A 273 -12.28 -15.89 -21.01
N TYR A 274 -12.83 -16.28 -19.87
CA TYR A 274 -13.29 -17.65 -19.60
C TYR A 274 -14.81 -17.71 -19.42
N GLY A 275 -15.55 -16.64 -19.77
CA GLY A 275 -16.99 -16.55 -19.57
C GLY A 275 -17.41 -16.47 -18.10
N GLN A 276 -16.52 -16.03 -17.24
CA GLN A 276 -16.76 -15.96 -15.79
C GLN A 276 -17.56 -14.71 -15.41
N THR A 277 -18.33 -14.85 -14.34
CA THR A 277 -19.06 -13.73 -13.73
C THR A 277 -18.84 -13.71 -12.23
N VAL A 278 -18.98 -12.54 -11.62
CA VAL A 278 -18.91 -12.34 -10.16
C VAL A 278 -20.20 -11.69 -9.68
N ILE A 279 -20.73 -12.17 -8.57
CA ILE A 279 -21.90 -11.62 -7.88
C ILE A 279 -21.47 -11.18 -6.48
N TYR A 280 -21.72 -9.92 -6.16
CA TYR A 280 -21.56 -9.38 -4.82
C TYR A 280 -22.83 -9.60 -4.00
N ASP A 281 -22.72 -10.07 -2.74
CA ASP A 281 -23.86 -10.42 -1.89
C ASP A 281 -24.35 -9.28 -0.98
N GLY A 282 -23.68 -8.10 -0.99
CA GLY A 282 -24.09 -6.91 -0.23
C GLY A 282 -23.71 -6.93 1.25
N ARG A 283 -22.96 -7.94 1.75
CA ARG A 283 -22.70 -8.13 3.19
C ARG A 283 -21.40 -7.52 3.71
N ILE A 284 -20.61 -6.84 2.88
CA ILE A 284 -19.46 -6.08 3.39
C ILE A 284 -19.99 -4.86 4.14
N GLU A 285 -19.58 -4.72 5.39
CA GLU A 285 -19.99 -3.61 6.26
C GLU A 285 -19.68 -2.25 5.60
N GLY A 286 -20.66 -1.34 5.63
CA GLY A 286 -20.58 -0.05 4.98
C GLY A 286 -20.78 -0.03 3.47
N HIS A 287 -20.96 -1.22 2.83
CA HIS A 287 -21.11 -1.37 1.37
C HIS A 287 -22.35 -2.19 0.97
N PRO A 288 -23.59 -1.85 1.43
CA PRO A 288 -24.78 -2.69 1.16
C PRO A 288 -25.25 -2.64 -0.29
N GLU A 289 -24.91 -1.60 -1.05
CA GLU A 289 -25.40 -1.41 -2.42
C GLU A 289 -24.39 -1.84 -3.49
N TRP A 290 -23.11 -1.57 -3.24
CA TRP A 290 -22.00 -1.97 -4.13
C TRP A 290 -20.69 -2.08 -3.36
N PHE A 291 -19.73 -2.77 -3.97
CA PHE A 291 -18.34 -2.84 -3.53
C PHE A 291 -17.39 -2.57 -4.69
N ASP A 292 -16.39 -1.72 -4.47
CA ASP A 292 -15.32 -1.42 -5.42
C ASP A 292 -14.08 -2.28 -5.08
N LEU A 293 -13.75 -3.23 -5.94
CA LEU A 293 -12.50 -3.98 -5.81
C LEU A 293 -11.31 -3.07 -6.16
N ASP A 294 -11.47 -2.27 -7.19
CA ASP A 294 -10.53 -1.27 -7.67
C ASP A 294 -11.26 -0.20 -8.50
N ASN A 295 -10.54 0.76 -9.09
CA ASN A 295 -11.15 1.86 -9.87
C ASN A 295 -11.95 1.40 -11.10
N GLY A 296 -11.69 0.18 -11.62
CA GLY A 296 -12.37 -0.38 -12.81
C GLY A 296 -13.45 -1.41 -12.48
N HIS A 297 -13.50 -1.90 -11.23
CA HIS A 297 -14.33 -3.05 -10.89
C HIS A 297 -15.29 -2.77 -9.74
N ARG A 298 -16.45 -2.18 -10.08
CA ARG A 298 -17.59 -2.02 -9.17
C ARG A 298 -18.55 -3.19 -9.33
N PHE A 299 -18.93 -3.80 -8.21
CA PHE A 299 -19.89 -4.90 -8.11
C PHE A 299 -21.13 -4.42 -7.36
N TYR A 300 -22.26 -4.33 -8.07
CA TYR A 300 -23.55 -4.03 -7.44
C TYR A 300 -24.15 -5.28 -6.79
N THR A 301 -24.81 -5.09 -5.65
CA THR A 301 -25.39 -6.17 -4.86
C THR A 301 -26.40 -6.97 -5.67
N ASN A 302 -26.20 -8.30 -5.71
CA ASN A 302 -27.02 -9.28 -6.45
C ASN A 302 -27.07 -9.07 -7.98
N HIS A 303 -26.15 -8.28 -8.56
CA HIS A 303 -26.03 -8.13 -10.01
C HIS A 303 -24.80 -8.88 -10.51
N PRO A 304 -24.96 -9.88 -11.39
CA PRO A 304 -23.82 -10.54 -12.00
C PRO A 304 -23.06 -9.57 -12.92
N LYS A 305 -21.74 -9.54 -12.78
CA LYS A 305 -20.83 -8.78 -13.66
C LYS A 305 -19.89 -9.76 -14.35
N SER A 306 -19.81 -9.68 -15.69
CA SER A 306 -18.78 -10.41 -16.45
C SER A 306 -17.41 -9.87 -16.11
N VAL A 307 -16.43 -10.76 -15.94
CA VAL A 307 -15.07 -10.43 -15.51
C VAL A 307 -14.04 -11.30 -16.23
N CYS A 308 -12.82 -10.79 -16.39
CA CYS A 308 -11.68 -11.59 -16.84
C CYS A 308 -11.26 -12.63 -15.79
N GLY A 309 -10.47 -13.62 -16.19
CA GLY A 309 -9.93 -14.66 -15.32
C GLY A 309 -9.22 -14.11 -14.09
N ASN A 310 -8.41 -13.05 -14.25
CA ASN A 310 -7.72 -12.41 -13.15
C ASN A 310 -8.65 -11.83 -12.09
N THR A 311 -9.69 -11.11 -12.52
CA THR A 311 -10.68 -10.54 -11.60
C THR A 311 -11.49 -11.63 -10.89
N ALA A 312 -11.86 -12.71 -11.60
CA ALA A 312 -12.52 -13.86 -10.99
C ALA A 312 -11.67 -14.49 -9.89
N SER A 313 -10.37 -14.71 -10.16
CA SER A 313 -9.41 -15.24 -9.18
C SER A 313 -9.21 -14.31 -7.98
N MET A 314 -9.06 -13.01 -8.19
CA MET A 314 -8.96 -12.02 -7.11
C MET A 314 -10.20 -12.02 -6.20
N CYS A 315 -11.39 -12.14 -6.79
CA CYS A 315 -12.65 -12.22 -6.04
C CYS A 315 -12.77 -13.52 -5.25
N SER A 316 -12.44 -14.69 -5.85
CA SER A 316 -12.69 -16.01 -5.24
C SER A 316 -11.51 -16.54 -4.42
N GLY A 317 -10.27 -16.27 -4.83
CA GLY A 317 -9.05 -16.80 -4.22
C GLY A 317 -8.52 -15.99 -3.03
N THR A 318 -9.24 -14.96 -2.60
CA THR A 318 -8.84 -14.08 -1.50
C THR A 318 -9.91 -14.01 -0.43
N ARG A 319 -9.67 -13.22 0.64
CA ARG A 319 -10.67 -12.99 1.71
C ARG A 319 -11.99 -12.40 1.19
N TYR A 320 -11.96 -11.75 0.02
CA TYR A 320 -13.16 -11.20 -0.63
C TYR A 320 -14.13 -12.27 -1.11
N GLY A 321 -13.67 -13.51 -1.33
CA GLY A 321 -14.49 -14.65 -1.78
C GLY A 321 -15.63 -15.04 -0.85
N ARG A 322 -15.63 -14.56 0.39
CA ARG A 322 -16.77 -14.68 1.33
C ARG A 322 -17.96 -13.84 0.90
N TYR A 323 -17.76 -12.85 0.03
CA TYR A 323 -18.75 -11.84 -0.36
C TYR A 323 -18.89 -11.66 -1.87
N LEU A 324 -17.84 -11.97 -2.63
CA LEU A 324 -17.76 -11.89 -4.09
C LEU A 324 -17.71 -13.30 -4.66
N HIS A 325 -18.84 -13.76 -5.18
CA HIS A 325 -19.02 -15.15 -5.60
C HIS A 325 -18.79 -15.30 -7.10
N ALA A 326 -17.64 -15.84 -7.49
CA ALA A 326 -17.33 -16.17 -8.87
C ALA A 326 -18.15 -17.36 -9.34
N ARG A 327 -18.59 -17.31 -10.61
CA ARG A 327 -19.31 -18.36 -11.35
C ARG A 327 -18.60 -18.63 -12.65
N GLY A 328 -18.59 -19.89 -13.09
CA GLY A 328 -17.81 -20.38 -14.22
C GLY A 328 -16.41 -20.79 -13.78
N ASP A 329 -15.70 -21.43 -14.68
CA ASP A 329 -14.34 -21.93 -14.46
C ASP A 329 -13.46 -21.60 -15.69
N ARG A 330 -12.21 -22.04 -15.69
CA ARG A 330 -11.26 -21.83 -16.80
C ARG A 330 -11.23 -23.00 -17.81
N SER A 331 -12.26 -23.85 -17.85
CA SER A 331 -12.31 -25.01 -18.74
C SER A 331 -12.45 -24.63 -20.22
N ARG A 332 -12.95 -23.42 -20.53
CA ARG A 332 -13.10 -22.90 -21.87
C ARG A 332 -12.61 -21.47 -21.96
N HIS A 333 -11.71 -21.22 -22.91
CA HIS A 333 -11.14 -19.92 -23.20
C HIS A 333 -11.81 -19.28 -24.43
N TYR A 334 -12.17 -18.00 -24.33
CA TYR A 334 -12.88 -17.25 -25.38
C TYR A 334 -12.02 -16.17 -26.04
N GLY A 335 -10.74 -16.06 -25.66
CA GLY A 335 -9.81 -15.06 -26.13
C GLY A 335 -9.65 -13.93 -25.13
N LYS A 336 -9.17 -12.78 -25.60
CA LYS A 336 -8.96 -11.62 -24.76
C LYS A 336 -10.28 -11.03 -24.26
N PHE A 337 -10.37 -10.77 -22.97
CA PHE A 337 -11.53 -10.13 -22.34
C PHE A 337 -11.63 -8.66 -22.77
N ASP A 338 -12.80 -8.24 -23.21
CA ASP A 338 -13.09 -6.84 -23.53
C ASP A 338 -13.32 -6.05 -22.23
N CYS A 339 -12.31 -5.30 -21.82
CA CYS A 339 -12.37 -4.44 -20.62
C CYS A 339 -13.16 -3.14 -20.84
N GLY A 340 -13.67 -2.89 -22.06
CA GLY A 340 -14.32 -1.65 -22.47
C GLY A 340 -13.32 -0.52 -22.76
N ASP A 341 -13.79 0.51 -23.47
CA ASP A 341 -12.99 1.69 -23.85
C ASP A 341 -12.85 2.74 -22.72
N GLU A 342 -13.53 2.55 -21.58
CA GLU A 342 -13.30 3.40 -20.41
C GLU A 342 -11.94 3.05 -19.82
N GLU A 343 -10.93 3.86 -20.20
CA GLU A 343 -9.64 3.81 -19.51
C GLU A 343 -9.90 4.07 -18.02
N PRO A 344 -9.77 3.05 -17.16
CA PRO A 344 -9.73 3.33 -15.72
C PRO A 344 -8.57 4.28 -15.52
N VAL A 345 -8.74 5.29 -14.67
CA VAL A 345 -7.68 6.25 -14.36
C VAL A 345 -6.46 5.46 -13.90
N GLY A 346 -5.50 5.20 -14.83
CA GLY A 346 -4.31 4.38 -14.55
C GLY A 346 -4.01 3.23 -15.50
N GLY A 347 -4.76 3.02 -16.58
CA GLY A 347 -4.50 1.98 -17.59
C GLY A 347 -5.49 0.82 -17.60
N CYS A 348 -5.35 -0.08 -18.58
CA CYS A 348 -6.16 -1.29 -18.73
C CYS A 348 -6.20 -2.12 -17.43
N CYS A 349 -7.29 -2.86 -17.20
CA CYS A 349 -7.55 -3.66 -15.99
C CYS A 349 -6.39 -4.56 -15.53
N CYS A 350 -5.50 -4.97 -16.42
CA CYS A 350 -4.37 -5.85 -16.13
C CYS A 350 -3.02 -5.27 -16.60
N ARG A 351 -2.95 -3.97 -16.92
CA ARG A 351 -1.71 -3.30 -17.30
C ARG A 351 -1.34 -2.18 -16.34
#